data_49416b743db922a4629e83ef5b00e4ff
#
_entry.id   49416b743db922a4629e83ef5b00e4ff
#
_cell.length_a   1.000
_cell.length_b   1.000
_cell.length_c   1.000
_cell.angle_alpha   90.00
_cell.angle_beta   90.00
_cell.angle_gamma   90.00
#
_symmetry.space_group_name_H-M   'P 1'
#
loop_
_entity.id
_entity.type
_entity.pdbx_description
1 polymer ?
#
loop_
_entity_poly.entity_id
_entity_poly.type
_entity_poly.pdbx_seq_one_letter_code
_entity_poly.pdbx_strand_id
1 'polypeptide(L)'
;MVTSASTTVHILLFAAYAERLGREQIDAALRPGATVADALAYLRALPGGTELPARPLCARNLAHVGDDAPLFDGDELAVLPPLAGG
;
A
#
# COMPACT_ATOMS: atom_id res chain seq x y z
N MET A 1 -17.89 18.61 -17.66
CA MET A 1 -17.66 18.13 -16.34
C MET A 1 -16.37 17.29 -16.31
N VAL A 2 -15.55 17.60 -15.43
CA VAL A 2 -14.28 16.88 -15.39
C VAL A 2 -14.33 15.86 -14.27
N THR A 3 -14.04 14.64 -14.60
CA THR A 3 -13.87 13.61 -13.60
C THR A 3 -12.40 13.60 -13.24
N SER A 4 -12.09 13.85 -12.00
CA SER A 4 -10.70 13.75 -11.61
C SER A 4 -10.28 12.31 -11.78
N ALA A 5 -9.22 12.12 -12.51
CA ALA A 5 -8.65 10.79 -12.65
C ALA A 5 -8.08 10.40 -11.32
N SER A 6 -8.63 9.38 -10.71
CA SER A 6 -8.03 8.84 -9.50
C SER A 6 -7.19 7.63 -9.88
N THR A 7 -6.22 7.35 -9.05
CA THR A 7 -5.37 6.20 -9.20
C THR A 7 -5.85 5.14 -8.22
N THR A 8 -6.29 4.00 -8.73
CA THR A 8 -6.70 2.90 -7.88
C THR A 8 -5.53 1.91 -7.79
N VAL A 9 -5.08 1.70 -6.58
CA VAL A 9 -3.98 0.78 -6.30
C VAL A 9 -4.52 -0.38 -5.49
N HIS A 10 -4.20 -1.58 -5.93
CA HIS A 10 -4.62 -2.81 -5.24
C HIS A 10 -3.55 -3.18 -4.24
N ILE A 11 -3.81 -2.90 -2.97
CA ILE A 11 -2.83 -3.14 -1.92
C ILE A 11 -3.06 -4.53 -1.35
N LEU A 12 -2.03 -5.36 -1.43
CA LEU A 12 -2.07 -6.71 -0.89
C LEU A 12 -1.39 -6.74 0.47
N LEU A 13 -2.06 -7.34 1.44
CA LEU A 13 -1.59 -7.40 2.81
C LEU A 13 -1.35 -8.84 3.20
N PHE A 14 -0.32 -9.08 3.99
CA PHE A 14 0.08 -10.43 4.36
C PHE A 14 0.26 -10.55 5.87
N ALA A 15 0.02 -11.75 6.37
CA ALA A 15 0.30 -12.12 7.75
C ALA A 15 -0.31 -11.13 8.75
N ALA A 16 0.47 -10.61 9.68
CA ALA A 16 -0.04 -9.74 10.73
C ALA A 16 -0.67 -8.46 10.19
N TYR A 17 -0.20 -7.97 9.05
CA TYR A 17 -0.80 -6.75 8.47
C TYR A 17 -2.22 -7.01 8.01
N ALA A 18 -2.46 -8.16 7.39
CA ALA A 18 -3.81 -8.53 6.98
C ALA A 18 -4.70 -8.67 8.20
N GLU A 19 -4.19 -9.25 9.27
CA GLU A 19 -4.96 -9.43 10.50
C GLU A 19 -5.32 -8.11 11.15
N ARG A 20 -4.37 -7.18 11.20
CA ARG A 20 -4.61 -5.89 11.84
C ARG A 20 -5.63 -5.06 11.09
N LEU A 21 -5.60 -5.13 9.77
CA LEU A 21 -6.53 -4.36 8.95
C LEU A 21 -7.81 -5.11 8.61
N GLY A 22 -7.83 -6.41 8.91
CA GLY A 22 -9.01 -7.23 8.70
C GLY A 22 -9.28 -7.55 7.24
N ARG A 23 -8.30 -7.41 6.39
CA ARG A 23 -8.43 -7.64 4.96
C ARG A 23 -7.12 -8.10 4.36
N GLU A 24 -7.22 -8.88 3.31
CA GLU A 24 -6.04 -9.30 2.55
C GLU A 24 -5.77 -8.40 1.35
N GLN A 25 -6.76 -7.64 0.92
CA GLN A 25 -6.60 -6.69 -0.18
C GLN A 25 -7.43 -5.46 0.10
N ILE A 26 -6.87 -4.31 -0.20
CA ILE A 26 -7.56 -3.03 -0.08
C ILE A 26 -7.34 -2.29 -1.40
N ASP A 27 -8.44 -1.88 -2.03
CA ASP A 27 -8.36 -1.05 -3.23
C ASP A 27 -8.37 0.40 -2.79
N ALA A 28 -7.23 1.04 -2.90
CA ALA A 28 -7.06 2.41 -2.43
C ALA A 28 -7.20 3.38 -3.59
N ALA A 29 -8.08 4.36 -3.44
CA ALA A 29 -8.20 5.44 -4.41
C ALA A 29 -7.27 6.56 -3.97
N LEU A 30 -6.24 6.80 -4.76
CA LEU A 30 -5.22 7.80 -4.45
C LEU A 30 -5.25 8.89 -5.51
N ARG A 31 -4.64 10.02 -5.19
CA ARG A 31 -4.53 11.10 -6.17
C ARG A 31 -3.55 10.68 -7.27
N PRO A 32 -3.69 11.26 -8.47
CA PRO A 32 -2.71 11.00 -9.52
C PRO A 32 -1.32 11.45 -9.07
N GLY A 33 -0.31 10.67 -9.39
CA GLY A 33 1.04 10.98 -8.97
C GLY A 33 1.40 10.51 -7.59
N ALA A 34 0.51 9.78 -6.91
CA ALA A 34 0.78 9.26 -5.58
C ALA A 34 1.95 8.30 -5.61
N THR A 35 2.64 8.23 -4.49
CA THR A 35 3.80 7.34 -4.32
C THR A 35 3.46 6.22 -3.35
N VAL A 36 4.42 5.31 -3.17
CA VAL A 36 4.28 4.25 -2.17
C VAL A 36 4.07 4.87 -0.79
N ALA A 37 4.77 5.96 -0.47
CA ALA A 37 4.59 6.62 0.83
C ALA A 37 3.13 7.07 1.01
N ASP A 38 2.50 7.56 -0.05
CA ASP A 38 1.09 7.97 0.02
C ASP A 38 0.18 6.78 0.28
N ALA A 39 0.46 5.65 -0.34
CA ALA A 39 -0.32 4.43 -0.11
C ALA A 39 -0.17 3.95 1.33
N LEU A 40 1.05 4.01 1.87
CA LEU A 40 1.28 3.62 3.25
C LEU A 40 0.56 4.55 4.22
N ALA A 41 0.55 5.86 3.92
CA ALA A 41 -0.19 6.81 4.74
C ALA A 41 -1.68 6.51 4.71
N TYR A 42 -2.20 6.10 3.56
CA TYR A 42 -3.59 5.70 3.44
C TYR A 42 -3.89 4.52 4.38
N LEU A 43 -3.04 3.51 4.37
CA LEU A 43 -3.24 2.34 5.22
C LEU A 43 -3.18 2.70 6.70
N ARG A 44 -2.26 3.57 7.06
CA ARG A 44 -2.07 3.93 8.47
C ARG A 44 -3.21 4.74 9.03
N ALA A 45 -3.99 5.38 8.17
CA ALA A 45 -5.17 6.11 8.58
C ALA A 45 -6.37 5.20 8.78
N LEU A 46 -6.31 3.95 8.36
CA LEU A 46 -7.39 3.01 8.54
C LEU A 46 -7.37 2.43 9.96
N PRO A 47 -8.53 1.97 10.46
CA PRO A 47 -8.54 1.28 11.75
C PRO A 47 -7.58 0.09 11.72
N GLY A 48 -6.72 0.00 12.72
CA GLY A 48 -5.70 -1.04 12.78
C GLY A 48 -4.44 -0.73 12.03
N GLY A 49 -4.42 0.35 11.26
CA GLY A 49 -3.27 0.67 10.43
C GLY A 49 -2.16 1.42 11.16
N THR A 50 -2.44 1.98 12.32
CA THR A 50 -1.44 2.78 13.04
C THR A 50 -0.28 1.93 13.52
N GLU A 51 -0.44 0.62 13.60
CA GLU A 51 0.61 -0.27 14.05
C GLU A 51 1.53 -0.74 12.94
N LEU A 52 1.27 -0.34 11.72
CA LEU A 52 2.16 -0.67 10.62
C LEU A 52 3.48 0.07 10.80
N PRO A 53 4.61 -0.57 10.48
CA PRO A 53 5.89 0.13 10.57
C PRO A 53 5.95 1.28 9.58
N ALA A 54 6.86 2.21 9.83
CA ALA A 54 6.99 3.38 8.98
C ALA A 54 7.44 3.00 7.57
N ARG A 55 8.28 1.99 7.45
CA ARG A 55 8.85 1.59 6.16
C ARG A 55 8.79 0.07 6.00
N PRO A 56 7.61 -0.48 5.77
CA PRO A 56 7.54 -1.91 5.48
C PRO A 56 8.13 -2.19 4.10
N LEU A 57 8.48 -3.44 3.87
CA LEU A 57 8.90 -3.85 2.55
C LEU A 57 7.71 -3.78 1.59
N CYS A 58 7.93 -3.20 0.43
CA CYS A 58 6.87 -3.10 -0.57
C CYS A 58 7.37 -3.62 -1.91
N ALA A 59 6.44 -4.20 -2.66
CA ALA A 59 6.71 -4.65 -4.01
C ALA A 59 5.58 -4.18 -4.91
N ARG A 60 5.93 -3.43 -5.96
CA ARG A 60 4.97 -2.98 -6.95
C ARG A 60 5.05 -3.91 -8.13
N ASN A 61 3.93 -4.56 -8.47
CA ASN A 61 3.85 -5.50 -9.58
C ASN A 61 5.00 -6.51 -9.53
N LEU A 62 5.23 -7.07 -8.33
CA LEU A 62 6.21 -8.12 -8.05
C LEU A 62 7.67 -7.65 -8.00
N ALA A 63 7.92 -6.35 -8.06
CA ALA A 63 9.27 -5.82 -7.97
C ALA A 63 9.39 -4.94 -6.72
N HIS A 64 10.41 -5.15 -5.93
CA HIS A 64 10.62 -4.34 -4.73
C HIS A 64 10.81 -2.88 -5.10
N VAL A 65 10.19 -1.99 -4.32
CA VAL A 65 10.25 -0.56 -4.57
C VAL A 65 10.43 0.18 -3.25
N GLY A 66 10.96 1.39 -3.34
CA GLY A 66 11.09 2.26 -2.19
C GLY A 66 9.88 3.17 -2.03
N ASP A 67 9.92 3.99 -0.97
CA ASP A 67 8.79 4.86 -0.61
C ASP A 67 8.48 5.90 -1.66
N ASP A 68 9.46 6.32 -2.43
CA ASP A 68 9.30 7.37 -3.41
C ASP A 68 8.87 6.85 -4.78
N ALA A 69 8.68 5.56 -4.92
CA ALA A 69 8.28 5.00 -6.19
C ALA A 69 6.87 5.46 -6.55
N PRO A 70 6.65 5.92 -7.77
CA PRO A 70 5.32 6.36 -8.19
C PRO A 70 4.40 5.18 -8.39
N LEU A 71 3.11 5.41 -8.16
CA LEU A 71 2.08 4.41 -8.37
C LEU A 71 1.16 4.86 -9.48
N PHE A 72 0.71 3.93 -10.28
CA PHE A 72 -0.17 4.21 -11.41
C PHE A 72 -1.46 3.41 -11.26
N ASP A 73 -2.48 3.87 -11.95
CA ASP A 73 -3.78 3.22 -11.87
C ASP A 73 -3.67 1.74 -12.25
N GLY A 74 -4.24 0.90 -11.41
CA GLY A 74 -4.21 -0.54 -11.63
C GLY A 74 -2.99 -1.24 -11.05
N ASP A 75 -2.05 -0.50 -10.48
CA ASP A 75 -0.87 -1.13 -9.87
C ASP A 75 -1.26 -2.01 -8.70
N GLU A 76 -0.46 -3.06 -8.50
CA GLU A 76 -0.58 -3.93 -7.34
C GLU A 76 0.59 -3.65 -6.42
N LEU A 77 0.30 -3.29 -5.19
CA LEU A 77 1.33 -3.00 -4.20
C LEU A 77 1.21 -4.00 -3.05
N ALA A 78 2.21 -4.84 -2.92
CA ALA A 78 2.28 -5.78 -1.81
C ALA A 78 3.03 -5.13 -0.66
N VAL A 79 2.43 -5.18 0.53
CA VAL A 79 3.07 -4.67 1.75
C VAL A 79 3.42 -5.88 2.59
N LEU A 80 4.70 -6.12 2.74
CA LEU A 80 5.22 -7.35 3.28
C LEU A 80 5.81 -7.14 4.68
N PRO A 81 5.56 -8.07 5.60
CA PRO A 81 6.23 -7.98 6.90
C PRO A 81 7.72 -8.24 6.74
N PRO A 82 8.52 -7.80 7.72
CA PRO A 82 9.95 -8.08 7.67
C PRO A 82 10.19 -9.58 7.70
N LEU A 83 11.28 -9.99 7.06
CA LEU A 83 11.62 -11.40 7.04
C LEU A 83 12.06 -11.82 8.44
N ALA A 84 11.48 -12.91 8.92
CA ALA A 84 11.79 -13.43 10.23
C ALA A 84 13.16 -14.11 10.20
N GLY A 85 13.85 -14.03 11.33
CA GLY A 85 15.11 -14.72 11.48
C GLY A 85 16.22 -14.19 10.62
N GLY A 86 15.96 -13.04 10.06
CA GLY A 86 16.95 -12.43 9.20
C GLY A 86 18.26 -12.29 9.89
#